data_b11b60e172756615086dee6d52c365dc
#
_entry.id   b11b60e172756615086dee6d52c365dc
#
_cell.length_a   1.000
_cell.length_b   1.000
_cell.length_c   1.000
_cell.angle_alpha   90.00
_cell.angle_beta   90.00
_cell.angle_gamma   90.00
#
_symmetry.space_group_name_H-M   'P 1'
#
loop_
_entity.id
_entity.type
_entity.pdbx_description
1 polymer ?
#
loop_
_entity_poly.entity_id
_entity_poly.type
_entity_poly.pdbx_seq_one_letter_code
_entity_poly.pdbx_strand_id
1 'polypeptide(L)'
;MFKIVDKQQLTPLIYSLWVEAPRIAQSAKPGQFLIVRPSDNGERVPLTICDYNPDNGTVRIVVQIAGVSSNKICNLNVGDCLTDVAGPLGKPSDFMEIPEEELKGKRYLFVAGGVGAAPVYPQAKYLHERGAKVDVIIGARNKDLIIMEDEMRKVCSNLYICTDDGSKGEKGVVTLLMERLGNKYDMCVAIGPMIMMKFATLMAKKLELPITVSLNTLMVDGTGMCGACRVSVAGKTMFACVDGPEFNGYDVDFDEALRRQTLYRKEEQQANAAAGLEFKR
;
A
#
# COMPACT_ATOMS: atom_id res chain seq x y z
N MET A 1 -18.63 16.30 -3.24
CA MET A 1 -17.21 16.72 -3.30
C MET A 1 -16.57 16.39 -1.96
N PHE A 2 -15.32 15.95 -1.97
CA PHE A 2 -14.60 15.43 -0.80
C PHE A 2 -13.47 16.39 -0.46
N LYS A 3 -13.62 17.15 0.60
CA LYS A 3 -12.72 18.25 0.97
C LYS A 3 -11.43 17.73 1.60
N ILE A 4 -10.29 18.28 1.20
CA ILE A 4 -9.00 18.06 1.85
C ILE A 4 -8.95 18.94 3.10
N VAL A 5 -8.81 18.32 4.26
CA VAL A 5 -8.82 19.02 5.57
C VAL A 5 -7.42 19.15 6.17
N ASP A 6 -6.49 18.30 5.73
CA ASP A 6 -5.07 18.41 6.10
C ASP A 6 -4.18 17.86 4.98
N LYS A 7 -2.98 18.41 4.85
CA LYS A 7 -1.98 18.02 3.87
C LYS A 7 -0.57 18.15 4.42
N GLN A 8 0.19 17.10 4.30
CA GLN A 8 1.59 17.07 4.71
C GLN A 8 2.47 16.54 3.56
N GLN A 9 3.54 17.23 3.24
CA GLN A 9 4.58 16.71 2.36
C GLN A 9 5.52 15.81 3.17
N LEU A 10 5.55 14.51 2.86
CA LEU A 10 6.40 13.53 3.55
C LEU A 10 7.80 13.48 2.92
N THR A 11 7.87 13.59 1.60
CA THR A 11 9.11 13.67 0.80
C THR A 11 8.85 14.60 -0.40
N PRO A 12 9.86 14.96 -1.19
CA PRO A 12 9.63 15.79 -2.38
C PRO A 12 8.56 15.26 -3.35
N LEU A 13 8.33 13.95 -3.37
CA LEU A 13 7.38 13.29 -4.28
C LEU A 13 6.22 12.56 -3.58
N ILE A 14 6.13 12.59 -2.24
CA ILE A 14 5.10 11.85 -1.50
C ILE A 14 4.38 12.80 -0.55
N TYR A 15 3.05 12.76 -0.63
CA TYR A 15 2.16 13.60 0.16
C TYR A 15 1.15 12.74 0.93
N SER A 16 0.83 13.16 2.14
CA SER A 16 -0.25 12.65 2.96
C SER A 16 -1.41 13.66 2.93
N LEU A 17 -2.61 13.18 2.67
CA LEU A 17 -3.83 14.00 2.61
C LEU A 17 -4.88 13.38 3.52
N TRP A 18 -5.50 14.20 4.38
CA TRP A 18 -6.72 13.84 5.08
C TRP A 18 -7.91 14.41 4.32
N VAL A 19 -8.86 13.54 4.02
CA VAL A 19 -10.03 13.84 3.18
C VAL A 19 -11.31 13.62 3.98
N GLU A 20 -12.21 14.58 3.94
CA GLU A 20 -13.52 14.47 4.56
C GLU A 20 -14.40 13.49 3.77
N ALA A 21 -14.69 12.34 4.37
CA ALA A 21 -15.47 11.25 3.79
C ALA A 21 -16.16 10.42 4.91
N PRO A 22 -17.17 10.98 5.61
CA PRO A 22 -17.69 10.39 6.85
C PRO A 22 -18.21 8.96 6.70
N ARG A 23 -18.94 8.67 5.61
CA ARG A 23 -19.46 7.32 5.36
C ARG A 23 -18.33 6.29 5.16
N ILE A 24 -17.27 6.71 4.50
CA ILE A 24 -16.10 5.85 4.28
C ILE A 24 -15.35 5.66 5.59
N ALA A 25 -15.11 6.74 6.34
CA ALA A 25 -14.39 6.67 7.61
C ALA A 25 -15.06 5.73 8.63
N GLN A 26 -16.40 5.70 8.66
CA GLN A 26 -17.17 4.81 9.54
C GLN A 26 -17.08 3.33 9.17
N SER A 27 -16.83 3.00 7.91
CA SER A 27 -16.85 1.62 7.40
C SER A 27 -15.47 1.11 6.97
N ALA A 28 -14.46 1.97 6.94
CA ALA A 28 -13.10 1.63 6.55
C ALA A 28 -12.47 0.58 7.49
N LYS A 29 -11.71 -0.34 6.89
CA LYS A 29 -10.96 -1.38 7.60
C LYS A 29 -9.54 -1.49 7.02
N PRO A 30 -8.56 -1.95 7.81
CA PRO A 30 -7.21 -2.24 7.31
C PRO A 30 -7.23 -3.15 6.07
N GLY A 31 -6.33 -2.89 5.11
CA GLY A 31 -6.23 -3.62 3.86
C GLY A 31 -7.09 -3.06 2.72
N GLN A 32 -8.08 -2.21 3.01
CA GLN A 32 -8.96 -1.62 2.02
C GLN A 32 -8.37 -0.36 1.35
N PHE A 33 -8.93 0.01 0.20
CA PHE A 33 -8.50 1.14 -0.61
C PHE A 33 -9.67 2.00 -1.09
N LEU A 34 -9.35 3.10 -1.73
CA LEU A 34 -10.27 4.04 -2.38
C LEU A 34 -9.94 4.14 -3.86
N ILE A 35 -10.93 4.48 -4.67
CA ILE A 35 -10.69 5.06 -5.99
C ILE A 35 -10.98 6.55 -5.87
N VAL A 36 -10.00 7.39 -6.18
CA VAL A 36 -10.15 8.84 -6.15
C VAL A 36 -10.04 9.44 -7.54
N ARG A 37 -10.76 10.55 -7.77
CA ARG A 37 -10.72 11.32 -9.01
C ARG A 37 -10.50 12.81 -8.67
N PRO A 38 -9.39 13.42 -9.14
CA PRO A 38 -9.04 14.79 -8.75
C PRO A 38 -9.88 15.86 -9.41
N SER A 39 -10.47 15.58 -10.59
CA SER A 39 -11.28 16.52 -11.37
C SER A 39 -12.26 15.78 -12.27
N ASP A 40 -13.25 16.46 -12.87
CA ASP A 40 -14.27 15.85 -13.74
C ASP A 40 -13.69 15.05 -14.91
N ASN A 41 -12.60 15.52 -15.47
CA ASN A 41 -11.85 14.84 -16.55
C ASN A 41 -10.61 14.11 -16.01
N GLY A 42 -10.53 13.88 -14.69
CA GLY A 42 -9.42 13.16 -14.04
C GLY A 42 -9.56 11.66 -14.17
N GLU A 43 -8.43 10.98 -14.21
CA GLU A 43 -8.39 9.53 -14.14
C GLU A 43 -8.78 9.06 -12.75
N ARG A 44 -9.23 7.82 -12.68
CA ARG A 44 -9.56 7.11 -11.43
C ARG A 44 -8.28 6.46 -10.89
N VAL A 45 -7.85 6.88 -9.69
CA VAL A 45 -6.60 6.45 -9.08
C VAL A 45 -6.89 5.60 -7.85
N PRO A 46 -6.44 4.33 -7.79
CA PRO A 46 -6.55 3.52 -6.60
C PRO A 46 -5.52 3.96 -5.55
N LEU A 47 -5.97 4.22 -4.33
CA LEU A 47 -5.13 4.62 -3.20
C LEU A 47 -5.56 3.87 -1.95
N THR A 48 -4.62 3.25 -1.26
CA THR A 48 -4.93 2.55 -0.01
C THR A 48 -5.33 3.54 1.09
N ILE A 49 -6.29 3.15 1.92
CA ILE A 49 -6.64 3.87 3.14
C ILE A 49 -5.48 3.69 4.12
N CYS A 50 -4.70 4.75 4.33
CA CYS A 50 -3.54 4.75 5.23
C CYS A 50 -3.95 4.87 6.70
N ASP A 51 -5.00 5.63 6.97
CA ASP A 51 -5.61 5.76 8.30
C ASP A 51 -7.04 6.30 8.14
N TYR A 52 -7.82 6.24 9.19
CA TYR A 52 -9.19 6.77 9.20
C TYR A 52 -9.60 7.17 10.61
N ASN A 53 -10.46 8.17 10.70
CA ASN A 53 -11.02 8.64 11.95
C ASN A 53 -12.55 8.76 11.83
N PRO A 54 -13.31 7.80 12.40
CA PRO A 54 -14.78 7.83 12.35
C PRO A 54 -15.38 9.03 13.07
N ASP A 55 -14.75 9.53 14.15
CA ASP A 55 -15.30 10.60 14.99
C ASP A 55 -15.35 11.94 14.25
N ASN A 56 -14.32 12.25 13.47
CA ASN A 56 -14.29 13.47 12.66
C ASN A 56 -14.63 13.22 11.17
N GLY A 57 -14.93 11.97 10.81
CA GLY A 57 -15.37 11.60 9.46
C GLY A 57 -14.30 11.74 8.38
N THR A 58 -13.03 11.49 8.69
CA THR A 58 -11.93 11.66 7.74
C THR A 58 -11.21 10.36 7.42
N VAL A 59 -10.65 10.27 6.21
CA VAL A 59 -9.76 9.20 5.76
C VAL A 59 -8.43 9.79 5.30
N ARG A 60 -7.35 9.08 5.59
CA ARG A 60 -6.00 9.45 5.18
C ARG A 60 -5.55 8.63 3.99
N ILE A 61 -5.06 9.30 2.97
CA ILE A 61 -4.39 8.70 1.81
C ILE A 61 -2.96 9.22 1.69
N VAL A 62 -2.05 8.37 1.24
CA VAL A 62 -0.67 8.76 0.93
C VAL A 62 -0.46 8.55 -0.56
N VAL A 63 -0.02 9.61 -1.23
CA VAL A 63 0.07 9.67 -2.69
C VAL A 63 1.51 9.96 -3.10
N GLN A 64 2.06 9.09 -3.93
CA GLN A 64 3.34 9.33 -4.60
C GLN A 64 3.09 9.91 -5.99
N ILE A 65 3.76 11.00 -6.31
CA ILE A 65 3.76 11.54 -7.67
C ILE A 65 4.47 10.55 -8.60
N ALA A 66 3.72 9.92 -9.50
CA ALA A 66 4.21 8.93 -10.45
C ALA A 66 3.71 9.19 -11.88
N GLY A 67 2.81 10.14 -12.05
CA GLY A 67 2.21 10.52 -13.34
C GLY A 67 1.29 11.74 -13.19
N VAL A 68 0.60 12.09 -14.27
CA VAL A 68 -0.25 13.29 -14.35
C VAL A 68 -1.32 13.31 -13.26
N SER A 69 -2.03 12.21 -13.08
CA SER A 69 -3.17 12.16 -12.13
C SER A 69 -2.71 12.25 -10.67
N SER A 70 -1.66 11.53 -10.28
CA SER A 70 -1.09 11.62 -8.93
C SER A 70 -0.48 13.01 -8.68
N ASN A 71 0.13 13.65 -9.70
CA ASN A 71 0.62 15.01 -9.59
C ASN A 71 -0.54 16.01 -9.36
N LYS A 72 -1.66 15.86 -10.07
CA LYS A 72 -2.86 16.69 -9.84
C LYS A 72 -3.38 16.55 -8.42
N ILE A 73 -3.46 15.32 -7.89
CA ILE A 73 -3.89 15.08 -6.50
C ILE A 73 -2.93 15.76 -5.51
N CYS A 74 -1.62 15.59 -5.70
CA CYS A 74 -0.62 16.18 -4.82
C CYS A 74 -0.54 17.71 -4.88
N ASN A 75 -1.04 18.33 -5.94
CA ASN A 75 -1.09 19.79 -6.08
C ASN A 75 -2.35 20.43 -5.47
N LEU A 76 -3.35 19.64 -5.08
CA LEU A 76 -4.49 20.15 -4.33
C LEU A 76 -4.04 20.64 -2.94
N ASN A 77 -4.66 21.70 -2.44
CA ASN A 77 -4.36 22.32 -1.14
C ASN A 77 -5.46 22.00 -0.12
N VAL A 78 -5.19 22.29 1.14
CA VAL A 78 -6.22 22.26 2.19
C VAL A 78 -7.34 23.24 1.81
N GLY A 79 -8.56 22.74 1.83
CA GLY A 79 -9.76 23.46 1.38
C GLY A 79 -10.22 23.09 -0.03
N ASP A 80 -9.32 22.60 -0.89
CA ASP A 80 -9.70 22.04 -2.20
C ASP A 80 -10.46 20.71 -2.04
N CYS A 81 -11.10 20.27 -3.10
CA CYS A 81 -11.91 19.06 -3.10
C CYS A 81 -11.46 18.08 -4.18
N LEU A 82 -11.45 16.79 -3.84
CA LEU A 82 -11.52 15.72 -4.83
C LEU A 82 -12.95 15.67 -5.39
N THR A 83 -13.08 15.46 -6.70
CA THR A 83 -14.39 15.40 -7.37
C THR A 83 -15.15 14.15 -6.96
N ASP A 84 -14.43 13.03 -6.85
CA ASP A 84 -15.03 11.73 -6.51
C ASP A 84 -14.09 10.89 -5.65
N VAL A 85 -14.68 10.21 -4.66
CA VAL A 85 -14.02 9.24 -3.78
C VAL A 85 -14.97 8.06 -3.58
N ALA A 86 -14.65 6.94 -4.20
CA ALA A 86 -15.40 5.70 -4.06
C ALA A 86 -14.69 4.76 -3.09
N GLY A 87 -15.43 4.22 -2.12
CA GLY A 87 -14.90 3.27 -1.14
C GLY A 87 -15.76 3.15 0.13
N PRO A 88 -15.29 2.36 1.12
CA PRO A 88 -14.09 1.54 1.03
C PRO A 88 -14.28 0.39 0.03
N LEU A 89 -13.20 0.04 -0.69
CA LEU A 89 -13.17 -1.01 -1.70
C LEU A 89 -12.17 -2.10 -1.30
N GLY A 90 -12.30 -3.27 -1.91
CA GLY A 90 -11.51 -4.44 -1.59
C GLY A 90 -11.94 -5.14 -0.31
N LYS A 91 -11.39 -6.34 -0.09
CA LYS A 91 -11.59 -7.06 1.16
C LYS A 91 -10.73 -6.47 2.26
N PRO A 92 -11.20 -6.43 3.51
CA PRO A 92 -10.34 -6.20 4.67
C PRO A 92 -9.27 -7.28 4.76
N SER A 93 -8.16 -6.99 5.45
CA SER A 93 -7.13 -7.97 5.74
C SER A 93 -7.69 -9.16 6.53
N ASP A 94 -7.26 -10.39 6.20
CA ASP A 94 -7.80 -11.64 6.75
C ASP A 94 -7.72 -11.72 8.28
N PHE A 95 -6.73 -11.08 8.90
CA PHE A 95 -6.62 -11.05 10.35
C PHE A 95 -7.77 -10.30 11.05
N MET A 96 -8.58 -9.54 10.31
CA MET A 96 -9.80 -8.90 10.84
C MET A 96 -10.89 -9.92 11.20
N GLU A 97 -10.82 -11.13 10.66
CA GLU A 97 -11.74 -12.25 10.96
C GLU A 97 -11.26 -13.11 12.13
N ILE A 98 -10.02 -12.86 12.61
CA ILE A 98 -9.43 -13.63 13.75
C ILE A 98 -9.93 -12.99 15.06
N PRO A 99 -10.47 -13.81 16.01
CA PRO A 99 -10.84 -13.33 17.34
C PRO A 99 -9.66 -12.64 18.05
N GLU A 100 -9.94 -11.59 18.82
CA GLU A 100 -8.90 -10.79 19.47
C GLU A 100 -8.02 -11.62 20.41
N GLU A 101 -8.61 -12.60 21.11
CA GLU A 101 -7.89 -13.50 22.00
C GLU A 101 -6.85 -14.34 21.25
N GLU A 102 -7.12 -14.68 19.98
CA GLU A 102 -6.21 -15.46 19.15
C GLU A 102 -5.13 -14.59 18.50
N LEU A 103 -5.35 -13.30 18.34
CA LEU A 103 -4.33 -12.34 17.89
C LEU A 103 -3.28 -12.08 18.94
N LYS A 104 -3.67 -12.19 20.22
CA LYS A 104 -2.81 -11.87 21.35
C LYS A 104 -1.57 -12.76 21.39
N GLY A 105 -0.40 -12.13 21.30
CA GLY A 105 0.89 -12.83 21.31
C GLY A 105 1.32 -13.41 19.96
N LYS A 106 0.46 -13.47 18.93
CA LYS A 106 0.88 -13.80 17.55
C LYS A 106 1.92 -12.82 17.05
N ARG A 107 2.78 -13.30 16.19
CA ARG A 107 3.92 -12.54 15.66
C ARG A 107 3.73 -12.31 14.18
N TYR A 108 3.65 -11.03 13.80
CA TYR A 108 3.52 -10.60 12.42
C TYR A 108 4.78 -9.88 11.95
N LEU A 109 5.23 -10.18 10.73
CA LEU A 109 6.27 -9.45 10.04
C LEU A 109 5.66 -8.67 8.87
N PHE A 110 5.74 -7.36 8.92
CA PHE A 110 5.39 -6.52 7.77
C PHE A 110 6.64 -6.13 6.99
N VAL A 111 6.55 -6.21 5.66
CA VAL A 111 7.63 -5.85 4.74
C VAL A 111 7.11 -4.76 3.80
N ALA A 112 7.51 -3.53 4.04
CA ALA A 112 7.07 -2.35 3.32
C ALA A 112 8.15 -1.87 2.34
N GLY A 113 7.79 -1.67 1.08
CA GLY A 113 8.68 -1.09 0.06
C GLY A 113 8.26 0.31 -0.35
N GLY A 114 9.07 1.33 -0.05
CA GLY A 114 8.79 2.72 -0.40
C GLY A 114 7.44 3.20 0.15
N VAL A 115 6.56 3.65 -0.76
CA VAL A 115 5.20 4.10 -0.38
C VAL A 115 4.35 2.99 0.25
N GLY A 116 4.75 1.73 0.14
CA GLY A 116 4.10 0.58 0.80
C GLY A 116 4.09 0.67 2.34
N ALA A 117 4.87 1.56 2.95
CA ALA A 117 4.76 1.85 4.38
C ALA A 117 3.36 2.42 4.76
N ALA A 118 2.72 3.16 3.86
CA ALA A 118 1.41 3.74 4.10
C ALA A 118 0.30 2.68 4.26
N PRO A 119 0.12 1.68 3.38
CA PRO A 119 -0.84 0.60 3.60
C PRO A 119 -0.47 -0.36 4.73
N VAL A 120 0.80 -0.49 5.11
CA VAL A 120 1.22 -1.28 6.27
C VAL A 120 0.77 -0.63 7.58
N TYR A 121 0.77 0.69 7.67
CA TYR A 121 0.49 1.41 8.91
C TYR A 121 -0.86 1.04 9.58
N PRO A 122 -2.02 1.09 8.91
CA PRO A 122 -3.29 0.76 9.54
C PRO A 122 -3.38 -0.72 9.97
N GLN A 123 -2.70 -1.60 9.25
CA GLN A 123 -2.66 -3.03 9.57
C GLN A 123 -1.81 -3.28 10.82
N ALA A 124 -0.60 -2.70 10.86
CA ALA A 124 0.30 -2.79 12.01
C ALA A 124 -0.36 -2.19 13.27
N LYS A 125 -0.99 -1.01 13.14
CA LYS A 125 -1.76 -0.34 14.21
C LYS A 125 -2.85 -1.24 14.76
N TYR A 126 -3.70 -1.80 13.90
CA TYR A 126 -4.79 -2.68 14.30
C TYR A 126 -4.31 -3.90 15.11
N LEU A 127 -3.28 -4.57 14.64
CA LEU A 127 -2.71 -5.75 15.29
C LEU A 127 -1.99 -5.40 16.61
N HIS A 128 -1.23 -4.32 16.62
CA HIS A 128 -0.52 -3.84 17.80
C HIS A 128 -1.49 -3.47 18.95
N GLU A 129 -2.56 -2.75 18.64
CA GLU A 129 -3.60 -2.37 19.60
C GLU A 129 -4.32 -3.59 20.22
N ARG A 130 -4.31 -4.75 19.54
CA ARG A 130 -4.89 -6.02 19.99
C ARG A 130 -3.88 -6.99 20.60
N GLY A 131 -2.67 -6.49 20.92
CA GLY A 131 -1.66 -7.24 21.65
C GLY A 131 -0.89 -8.26 20.81
N ALA A 132 -0.96 -8.21 19.49
CA ALA A 132 -0.05 -8.93 18.62
C ALA A 132 1.36 -8.32 18.67
N LYS A 133 2.38 -9.13 18.44
CA LYS A 133 3.77 -8.68 18.29
C LYS A 133 4.03 -8.36 16.81
N VAL A 134 4.19 -7.10 16.51
CA VAL A 134 4.35 -6.62 15.15
C VAL A 134 5.78 -6.13 14.94
N ASP A 135 6.51 -6.76 14.03
CA ASP A 135 7.80 -6.28 13.54
C ASP A 135 7.61 -5.74 12.11
N VAL A 136 8.26 -4.62 11.80
CA VAL A 136 8.13 -3.97 10.48
C VAL A 136 9.50 -3.77 9.87
N ILE A 137 9.65 -4.13 8.59
CA ILE A 137 10.78 -3.76 7.73
C ILE A 137 10.30 -2.67 6.78
N ILE A 138 10.99 -1.52 6.75
CA ILE A 138 10.82 -0.50 5.71
C ILE A 138 12.07 -0.48 4.84
N GLY A 139 11.89 -0.76 3.55
CA GLY A 139 12.95 -0.68 2.54
C GLY A 139 12.72 0.43 1.53
N ALA A 140 13.76 1.13 1.13
CA ALA A 140 13.72 2.15 0.09
C ALA A 140 15.05 2.25 -0.66
N ARG A 141 15.08 2.96 -1.80
CA ARG A 141 16.34 3.20 -2.53
C ARG A 141 17.33 4.03 -1.71
N ASN A 142 16.84 5.03 -0.98
CA ASN A 142 17.63 5.93 -0.15
C ASN A 142 16.79 6.48 1.01
N LYS A 143 17.45 7.21 1.93
CA LYS A 143 16.82 7.79 3.13
C LYS A 143 15.67 8.76 2.83
N ASP A 144 15.73 9.48 1.70
CA ASP A 144 14.75 10.50 1.34
C ASP A 144 13.42 9.90 0.86
N LEU A 145 13.37 8.56 0.68
CA LEU A 145 12.16 7.81 0.34
C LEU A 145 11.60 7.00 1.53
N ILE A 146 12.21 7.09 2.70
CA ILE A 146 11.66 6.51 3.93
C ILE A 146 10.57 7.45 4.47
N ILE A 147 9.36 6.92 4.56
CA ILE A 147 8.20 7.66 5.07
C ILE A 147 7.63 7.01 6.33
N MET A 148 6.92 7.82 7.13
CA MET A 148 6.14 7.36 8.29
C MET A 148 6.95 6.58 9.35
N GLU A 149 8.26 6.82 9.46
CA GLU A 149 9.10 6.10 10.43
C GLU A 149 8.63 6.33 11.87
N ASP A 150 8.43 7.57 12.28
CA ASP A 150 8.03 7.91 13.66
C ASP A 150 6.63 7.41 14.01
N GLU A 151 5.72 7.40 13.03
CA GLU A 151 4.39 6.85 13.21
C GLU A 151 4.45 5.32 13.32
N MET A 152 5.23 4.67 12.46
CA MET A 152 5.39 3.21 12.47
C MET A 152 6.02 2.71 13.76
N ARG A 153 7.00 3.44 14.33
CA ARG A 153 7.61 3.11 15.63
C ARG A 153 6.61 3.05 16.78
N LYS A 154 5.48 3.75 16.68
CA LYS A 154 4.44 3.77 17.73
C LYS A 154 3.50 2.56 17.65
N VAL A 155 3.47 1.87 16.51
CA VAL A 155 2.54 0.78 16.23
C VAL A 155 3.22 -0.54 15.90
N CYS A 156 4.51 -0.67 16.21
CA CYS A 156 5.24 -1.92 16.07
C CYS A 156 6.16 -2.19 17.28
N SER A 157 6.52 -3.45 17.48
CA SER A 157 7.45 -3.87 18.51
C SER A 157 8.90 -3.55 18.12
N ASN A 158 9.25 -3.80 16.86
CA ASN A 158 10.56 -3.47 16.30
C ASN A 158 10.40 -2.93 14.88
N LEU A 159 11.15 -1.86 14.58
CA LEU A 159 11.24 -1.29 13.25
C LEU A 159 12.65 -1.47 12.70
N TYR A 160 12.75 -2.12 11.56
CA TYR A 160 14.00 -2.33 10.81
C TYR A 160 13.94 -1.48 9.53
N ILE A 161 15.03 -0.80 9.22
CA ILE A 161 15.15 0.04 8.02
C ILE A 161 16.32 -0.43 7.20
N CYS A 162 16.12 -0.54 5.89
CA CYS A 162 17.21 -0.73 4.94
C CYS A 162 17.06 0.21 3.74
N THR A 163 18.22 0.60 3.18
CA THR A 163 18.26 1.38 1.94
C THR A 163 19.27 0.76 0.98
N ASP A 164 18.94 0.77 -0.32
CA ASP A 164 19.81 0.16 -1.35
C ASP A 164 21.20 0.80 -1.35
N ASP A 165 21.26 2.13 -1.13
CA ASP A 165 22.52 2.90 -1.09
C ASP A 165 23.21 2.91 0.27
N GLY A 166 22.54 2.46 1.34
CA GLY A 166 23.05 2.47 2.72
C GLY A 166 22.97 3.84 3.41
N SER A 167 22.22 4.78 2.86
CA SER A 167 22.08 6.14 3.43
C SER A 167 21.29 6.18 4.74
N LYS A 168 20.48 5.14 5.03
CA LYS A 168 19.78 4.97 6.31
C LYS A 168 19.54 3.50 6.62
N GLY A 169 19.71 3.13 7.88
CA GLY A 169 19.56 1.75 8.34
C GLY A 169 20.65 0.84 7.75
N GLU A 170 20.27 -0.38 7.41
CA GLU A 170 21.19 -1.32 6.79
C GLU A 170 21.28 -1.11 5.28
N LYS A 171 22.46 -1.28 4.71
CA LYS A 171 22.63 -1.27 3.26
C LYS A 171 22.13 -2.59 2.68
N GLY A 172 21.15 -2.49 1.77
CA GLY A 172 20.64 -3.65 1.06
C GLY A 172 19.12 -3.65 0.92
N VAL A 173 18.57 -4.78 0.51
CA VAL A 173 17.16 -4.98 0.20
C VAL A 173 16.42 -5.67 1.36
N VAL A 174 15.11 -5.54 1.40
CA VAL A 174 14.24 -6.07 2.48
C VAL A 174 14.40 -7.57 2.73
N THR A 175 14.72 -8.34 1.68
CA THR A 175 14.89 -9.79 1.80
C THR A 175 16.10 -10.20 2.65
N LEU A 176 17.16 -9.39 2.72
CA LEU A 176 18.30 -9.62 3.61
C LEU A 176 17.88 -9.52 5.08
N LEU A 177 17.03 -8.54 5.40
CA LEU A 177 16.46 -8.41 6.74
C LEU A 177 15.48 -9.55 7.05
N MET A 178 14.65 -9.98 6.09
CA MET A 178 13.78 -11.15 6.25
C MET A 178 14.60 -12.41 6.58
N GLU A 179 15.67 -12.67 5.84
CA GLU A 179 16.54 -13.83 6.06
C GLU A 179 17.17 -13.81 7.46
N ARG A 180 17.67 -12.66 7.90
CA ARG A 180 18.26 -12.51 9.23
C ARG A 180 17.23 -12.67 10.36
N LEU A 181 16.02 -12.18 10.18
CA LEU A 181 14.95 -12.31 11.17
C LEU A 181 14.42 -13.75 11.28
N GLY A 182 14.53 -14.52 10.19
CA GLY A 182 14.15 -15.93 10.15
C GLY A 182 12.64 -16.16 10.18
N ASN A 183 12.26 -17.38 10.53
CA ASN A 183 10.87 -17.87 10.49
C ASN A 183 10.11 -17.80 11.82
N LYS A 184 10.50 -16.91 12.71
CA LYS A 184 9.88 -16.77 14.05
C LYS A 184 8.50 -16.10 14.06
N TYR A 185 7.90 -15.88 12.91
CA TYR A 185 6.62 -15.19 12.74
C TYR A 185 5.53 -16.17 12.31
N ASP A 186 4.31 -15.90 12.73
CA ASP A 186 3.13 -16.68 12.31
C ASP A 186 2.67 -16.31 10.90
N MET A 187 2.91 -15.04 10.50
CA MET A 187 2.53 -14.51 9.21
C MET A 187 3.45 -13.37 8.78
N CYS A 188 3.77 -13.32 7.50
CA CYS A 188 4.39 -12.18 6.84
C CYS A 188 3.37 -11.46 5.95
N VAL A 189 3.42 -10.13 5.91
CA VAL A 189 2.63 -9.32 4.97
C VAL A 189 3.58 -8.41 4.21
N ALA A 190 3.63 -8.54 2.88
CA ALA A 190 4.51 -7.73 2.04
C ALA A 190 3.71 -6.77 1.15
N ILE A 191 4.04 -5.48 1.22
CA ILE A 191 3.37 -4.42 0.47
C ILE A 191 4.40 -3.45 -0.12
N GLY A 192 4.40 -3.32 -1.45
CA GLY A 192 5.37 -2.46 -2.15
C GLY A 192 5.42 -2.74 -3.64
N PRO A 193 6.54 -2.43 -4.31
CA PRO A 193 6.71 -2.75 -5.72
C PRO A 193 6.51 -4.24 -6.00
N MET A 194 5.85 -4.57 -7.12
CA MET A 194 5.53 -5.96 -7.49
C MET A 194 6.78 -6.87 -7.48
N ILE A 195 7.90 -6.36 -7.96
CA ILE A 195 9.16 -7.11 -7.95
C ILE A 195 9.67 -7.38 -6.53
N MET A 196 9.51 -6.43 -5.60
CA MET A 196 9.85 -6.63 -4.19
C MET A 196 8.97 -7.73 -3.57
N MET A 197 7.66 -7.70 -3.81
CA MET A 197 6.73 -8.71 -3.31
C MET A 197 7.05 -10.10 -3.86
N LYS A 198 7.43 -10.21 -5.14
CA LYS A 198 7.94 -11.46 -5.73
C LYS A 198 9.12 -12.02 -4.95
N PHE A 199 10.17 -11.19 -4.72
CA PHE A 199 11.36 -11.64 -3.99
C PHE A 199 11.10 -11.88 -2.50
N ALA A 200 10.24 -11.09 -1.87
CA ALA A 200 9.79 -11.34 -0.49
C ALA A 200 9.07 -12.70 -0.39
N THR A 201 8.23 -13.04 -1.36
CA THR A 201 7.55 -14.34 -1.43
C THR A 201 8.54 -15.50 -1.61
N LEU A 202 9.55 -15.36 -2.48
CA LEU A 202 10.60 -16.37 -2.65
C LEU A 202 11.41 -16.55 -1.35
N MET A 203 11.71 -15.46 -0.65
CA MET A 203 12.39 -15.52 0.65
C MET A 203 11.51 -16.17 1.72
N ALA A 204 10.23 -15.80 1.79
CA ALA A 204 9.28 -16.42 2.71
C ALA A 204 9.14 -17.93 2.47
N LYS A 205 9.15 -18.37 1.20
CA LYS A 205 9.16 -19.79 0.85
C LYS A 205 10.41 -20.51 1.35
N LYS A 206 11.59 -19.88 1.23
CA LYS A 206 12.85 -20.42 1.77
C LYS A 206 12.80 -20.54 3.30
N LEU A 207 12.12 -19.62 3.97
CA LEU A 207 11.96 -19.56 5.42
C LEU A 207 10.77 -20.39 5.94
N GLU A 208 9.99 -21.02 5.06
CA GLU A 208 8.73 -21.70 5.41
C GLU A 208 7.75 -20.79 6.16
N LEU A 209 7.74 -19.49 5.83
CA LEU A 209 6.95 -18.46 6.49
C LEU A 209 5.71 -18.13 5.64
N PRO A 210 4.48 -18.33 6.13
CA PRO A 210 3.27 -17.90 5.41
C PRO A 210 3.34 -16.43 5.04
N ILE A 211 2.96 -16.08 3.80
CA ILE A 211 3.03 -14.71 3.33
C ILE A 211 1.79 -14.29 2.55
N THR A 212 1.25 -13.14 2.95
CA THR A 212 0.24 -12.38 2.21
C THR A 212 0.89 -11.22 1.47
N VAL A 213 0.49 -10.96 0.23
CA VAL A 213 0.95 -9.82 -0.57
C VAL A 213 -0.24 -8.94 -0.97
N SER A 214 -0.09 -7.62 -0.85
CA SER A 214 -1.11 -6.66 -1.28
C SER A 214 -0.77 -6.12 -2.66
N LEU A 215 -1.53 -6.58 -3.68
CA LEU A 215 -1.21 -6.34 -5.08
C LEU A 215 -1.64 -4.95 -5.55
N ASN A 216 -0.72 -4.22 -6.14
CA ASN A 216 -0.92 -2.91 -6.76
C ASN A 216 -1.15 -3.03 -8.29
N THR A 217 -2.21 -3.68 -8.68
CA THR A 217 -2.58 -3.84 -10.09
C THR A 217 -3.16 -2.57 -10.69
N LEU A 218 -3.19 -2.50 -12.03
CA LEU A 218 -3.99 -1.48 -12.72
C LEU A 218 -5.46 -1.63 -12.29
N MET A 219 -6.07 -0.56 -11.81
CA MET A 219 -7.50 -0.51 -11.45
C MET A 219 -8.15 0.73 -12.08
N VAL A 220 -9.35 0.53 -12.63
CA VAL A 220 -10.14 1.62 -13.24
C VAL A 220 -11.46 1.77 -12.51
N ASP A 221 -12.26 0.72 -12.46
CA ASP A 221 -13.60 0.72 -11.88
C ASP A 221 -13.58 0.49 -10.35
N GLY A 222 -12.85 -0.51 -9.88
CA GLY A 222 -12.75 -0.84 -8.46
C GLY A 222 -13.87 -1.73 -7.92
N THR A 223 -14.86 -2.11 -8.75
CA THR A 223 -16.04 -2.91 -8.35
C THR A 223 -16.14 -4.27 -9.02
N GLY A 224 -15.09 -4.69 -9.76
CA GLY A 224 -15.02 -5.99 -10.43
C GLY A 224 -15.61 -6.04 -11.84
N MET A 225 -16.19 -4.94 -12.35
CA MET A 225 -16.89 -4.93 -13.62
C MET A 225 -15.96 -4.86 -14.84
N CYS A 226 -14.90 -4.06 -14.79
CA CYS A 226 -14.07 -3.78 -15.97
C CYS A 226 -12.98 -4.84 -16.24
N GLY A 227 -12.64 -5.68 -15.28
CA GLY A 227 -11.60 -6.70 -15.39
C GLY A 227 -10.16 -6.19 -15.56
N ALA A 228 -9.92 -4.88 -15.40
CA ALA A 228 -8.58 -4.28 -15.56
C ALA A 228 -7.60 -4.82 -14.52
N CYS A 229 -8.05 -5.08 -13.29
CA CYS A 229 -7.26 -5.53 -12.16
C CYS A 229 -7.11 -7.05 -12.05
N ARG A 230 -7.40 -7.81 -13.12
CA ARG A 230 -7.29 -9.28 -13.06
C ARG A 230 -5.86 -9.75 -12.82
N VAL A 231 -5.73 -10.77 -12.01
CA VAL A 231 -4.49 -11.45 -11.63
C VAL A 231 -4.73 -12.96 -11.65
N SER A 232 -3.69 -13.74 -11.88
CA SER A 232 -3.75 -15.21 -11.73
C SER A 232 -3.27 -15.59 -10.33
N VAL A 233 -4.15 -16.25 -9.57
CA VAL A 233 -3.88 -16.75 -8.22
C VAL A 233 -4.30 -18.22 -8.15
N ALA A 234 -3.39 -19.12 -7.79
CA ALA A 234 -3.60 -20.58 -7.81
C ALA A 234 -4.18 -21.09 -9.15
N GLY A 235 -3.72 -20.52 -10.28
CA GLY A 235 -4.18 -20.87 -11.62
C GLY A 235 -5.58 -20.38 -11.99
N LYS A 236 -6.23 -19.56 -11.16
CA LYS A 236 -7.54 -18.98 -11.41
C LYS A 236 -7.43 -17.47 -11.64
N THR A 237 -8.26 -16.93 -12.53
CA THR A 237 -8.38 -15.48 -12.70
C THR A 237 -9.19 -14.90 -11.54
N MET A 238 -8.60 -13.94 -10.85
CA MET A 238 -9.22 -13.18 -9.77
C MET A 238 -9.13 -11.68 -10.07
N PHE A 239 -9.95 -10.87 -9.40
CA PHE A 239 -9.97 -9.42 -9.56
C PHE A 239 -9.50 -8.76 -8.27
N ALA A 240 -8.31 -8.14 -8.29
CA ALA A 240 -7.69 -7.57 -7.10
C ALA A 240 -8.58 -6.54 -6.39
N CYS A 241 -9.49 -5.86 -7.09
CA CYS A 241 -10.39 -4.87 -6.50
C CYS A 241 -11.57 -5.46 -5.70
N VAL A 242 -11.93 -6.74 -5.90
CA VAL A 242 -13.07 -7.37 -5.19
C VAL A 242 -12.70 -8.67 -4.50
N ASP A 243 -11.72 -9.43 -5.05
CA ASP A 243 -11.23 -10.67 -4.44
C ASP A 243 -10.06 -10.43 -3.50
N GLY A 244 -9.35 -9.28 -3.66
CA GLY A 244 -8.21 -8.83 -2.90
C GLY A 244 -8.45 -7.44 -2.26
N PRO A 245 -7.42 -6.63 -2.14
CA PRO A 245 -6.12 -6.65 -2.85
C PRO A 245 -5.08 -7.63 -2.29
N GLU A 246 -5.37 -8.26 -1.17
CA GLU A 246 -4.47 -9.17 -0.49
C GLU A 246 -4.68 -10.61 -0.93
N PHE A 247 -3.58 -11.31 -1.21
CA PHE A 247 -3.58 -12.70 -1.67
C PHE A 247 -2.43 -13.47 -1.02
N ASN A 248 -2.61 -14.80 -0.88
CA ASN A 248 -1.50 -15.68 -0.53
C ASN A 248 -0.38 -15.54 -1.56
N GLY A 249 0.78 -15.07 -1.13
CA GLY A 249 1.91 -14.80 -2.01
C GLY A 249 2.39 -16.02 -2.81
N TYR A 250 2.25 -17.23 -2.25
CA TYR A 250 2.65 -18.47 -2.91
C TYR A 250 1.82 -18.82 -4.14
N ASP A 251 0.60 -18.31 -4.22
CA ASP A 251 -0.37 -18.62 -5.25
C ASP A 251 -0.39 -17.60 -6.41
N VAL A 252 0.27 -16.43 -6.23
CA VAL A 252 0.29 -15.34 -7.22
C VAL A 252 1.24 -15.62 -8.38
N ASP A 253 0.76 -15.49 -9.62
CA ASP A 253 1.62 -15.39 -10.81
C ASP A 253 2.20 -13.98 -10.93
N PHE A 254 3.34 -13.77 -10.29
CA PHE A 254 4.05 -12.49 -10.33
C PHE A 254 4.59 -12.14 -11.72
N ASP A 255 4.89 -13.12 -12.57
CA ASP A 255 5.41 -12.84 -13.90
C ASP A 255 4.32 -12.28 -14.82
N GLU A 256 3.10 -12.83 -14.73
CA GLU A 256 1.94 -12.23 -15.38
C GLU A 256 1.65 -10.83 -14.82
N ALA A 257 1.61 -10.68 -13.50
CA ALA A 257 1.31 -9.41 -12.86
C ALA A 257 2.32 -8.30 -13.27
N LEU A 258 3.62 -8.62 -13.34
CA LEU A 258 4.67 -7.69 -13.80
C LEU A 258 4.47 -7.30 -15.28
N ARG A 259 4.16 -8.26 -16.16
CA ARG A 259 3.86 -7.97 -17.57
C ARG A 259 2.66 -7.03 -17.71
N ARG A 260 1.61 -7.25 -16.90
CA ARG A 260 0.41 -6.42 -16.93
C ARG A 260 0.64 -4.98 -16.46
N GLN A 261 1.59 -4.73 -15.58
CA GLN A 261 1.96 -3.37 -15.15
C GLN A 261 2.59 -2.52 -16.29
N THR A 262 2.95 -3.12 -17.42
CA THR A 262 3.57 -2.39 -18.54
C THR A 262 2.58 -2.04 -19.66
N LEU A 263 1.30 -2.43 -19.53
CA LEU A 263 0.30 -2.34 -20.63
C LEU A 263 0.12 -0.93 -21.20
N TYR A 264 0.17 0.13 -20.39
CA TYR A 264 -0.04 1.52 -20.81
C TYR A 264 1.20 2.40 -20.66
N ARG A 265 2.38 1.78 -20.61
CA ARG A 265 3.64 2.49 -20.35
C ARG A 265 3.95 3.58 -21.38
N LYS A 266 3.60 3.36 -22.65
CA LYS A 266 3.82 4.33 -23.72
C LYS A 266 2.89 5.52 -23.58
N GLU A 267 1.61 5.28 -23.33
CA GLU A 267 0.58 6.28 -23.14
C GLU A 267 0.88 7.12 -21.89
N GLU A 268 1.29 6.49 -20.79
CA GLU A 268 1.75 7.19 -19.58
C GLU A 268 2.96 8.08 -19.83
N GLN A 269 3.96 7.61 -20.61
CA GLN A 269 5.12 8.41 -20.96
C GLN A 269 4.75 9.61 -21.82
N GLN A 270 3.87 9.44 -22.81
CA GLN A 270 3.37 10.52 -23.65
C GLN A 270 2.59 11.56 -22.83
N ALA A 271 1.70 11.12 -21.95
CA ALA A 271 0.93 11.99 -21.07
C ALA A 271 1.82 12.79 -20.12
N ASN A 272 2.83 12.14 -19.52
CA ASN A 272 3.80 12.79 -18.64
C ASN A 272 4.64 13.84 -19.41
N ALA A 273 5.14 13.50 -20.59
CA ALA A 273 5.90 14.43 -21.44
C ALA A 273 5.04 15.65 -21.85
N ALA A 274 3.79 15.43 -22.24
CA ALA A 274 2.85 16.51 -22.57
C ALA A 274 2.54 17.43 -21.37
N ALA A 275 2.60 16.89 -20.14
CA ALA A 275 2.42 17.63 -18.90
C ALA A 275 3.73 18.25 -18.34
N GLY A 276 4.86 18.11 -19.03
CA GLY A 276 6.17 18.58 -18.57
C GLY A 276 6.70 17.84 -17.33
N LEU A 277 6.25 16.61 -17.12
CA LEU A 277 6.64 15.79 -15.96
C LEU A 277 7.71 14.78 -16.37
N GLU A 278 8.89 14.91 -15.80
CA GLU A 278 9.99 13.94 -15.98
C GLU A 278 10.16 13.08 -14.73
N PHE A 279 9.85 11.79 -14.85
CA PHE A 279 10.13 10.81 -13.79
C PHE A 279 11.25 9.87 -14.25
N LYS A 280 12.37 9.89 -13.55
CA LYS A 280 13.40 8.84 -13.66
C LYS A 280 12.87 7.60 -12.91
N ARG A 281 12.32 6.66 -13.67
CA ARG A 281 11.88 5.36 -13.13
C ARG A 281 13.05 4.38 -12.96
#